data_e83c87ef99a8d12eb9a2aec851578d7a
#
_entry.id   e83c87ef99a8d12eb9a2aec851578d7a
#
_cell.length_a   1.000
_cell.length_b   1.000
_cell.length_c   1.000
_cell.angle_alpha   90.00
_cell.angle_beta   90.00
_cell.angle_gamma   90.00
#
_symmetry.space_group_name_H-M   'P 1'
#
loop_
_entity.id
_entity.type
_entity.pdbx_description
1 polymer ?
#
loop_
_entity_poly.entity_id
_entity_poly.type
_entity_poly.pdbx_seq_one_letter_code
_entity_poly.pdbx_strand_id
1 'polypeptide(L)'
;MNTSVRSPASSVLRTGLIAGAFASVASSMALAVCGRREAGSSSAPHNAISHWIWDREALFRKSPTLRHTVLGYAIHHGSATFWAVLYAWLHANRRPAQSLPAALSGASMAAGVACAVDFLATPRRLTPGFEHHLSKASLAVVYASFAVGLALGCAVANRPAGR
;
A
#
# COMPACT_ATOMS: atom_id res chain seq x y z
N MET A 1 20.19 32.68 10.49
CA MET A 1 19.91 31.39 9.80
C MET A 1 18.90 30.63 10.64
N ASN A 2 17.63 30.65 10.23
CA ASN A 2 16.54 30.07 11.00
C ASN A 2 16.35 28.59 10.57
N THR A 3 17.05 27.66 11.19
CA THR A 3 16.81 26.24 10.99
C THR A 3 15.53 25.88 11.73
N SER A 4 14.39 25.96 11.03
CA SER A 4 13.12 25.48 11.58
C SER A 4 13.24 23.98 11.85
N VAL A 5 13.42 23.63 13.12
CA VAL A 5 13.37 22.25 13.59
C VAL A 5 11.94 21.75 13.31
N ARG A 6 11.79 20.86 12.35
CA ARG A 6 10.50 20.24 12.02
C ARG A 6 10.00 19.47 13.23
N SER A 7 8.72 19.61 13.55
CA SER A 7 8.12 18.83 14.63
C SER A 7 8.17 17.32 14.32
N PRO A 8 8.30 16.46 15.32
CA PRO A 8 8.29 15.01 15.11
C PRO A 8 7.05 14.52 14.33
N ALA A 9 5.89 15.11 14.59
CA ALA A 9 4.64 14.78 13.89
C ALA A 9 4.70 15.11 12.39
N SER A 10 5.26 16.25 12.02
CA SER A 10 5.39 16.63 10.59
C SER A 10 6.37 15.73 9.84
N SER A 11 7.40 15.20 10.52
CA SER A 11 8.34 14.25 9.92
C SER A 11 7.70 12.89 9.70
N VAL A 12 6.89 12.40 10.66
CA VAL A 12 6.11 11.15 10.53
C VAL A 12 5.16 11.23 9.35
N LEU A 13 4.36 12.28 9.29
CA LEU A 13 3.36 12.44 8.24
C LEU A 13 4.03 12.52 6.85
N ARG A 14 5.09 13.31 6.70
CA ARG A 14 5.85 13.40 5.45
C ARG A 14 6.39 12.04 5.02
N THR A 15 7.02 11.31 5.95
CA THR A 15 7.56 9.98 5.67
C THR A 15 6.45 9.02 5.28
N GLY A 16 5.35 9.01 6.01
CA GLY A 16 4.21 8.14 5.73
C GLY A 16 3.55 8.43 4.37
N LEU A 17 3.38 9.70 4.00
CA LEU A 17 2.81 10.09 2.70
C LEU A 17 3.70 9.64 1.54
N ILE A 18 5.01 9.88 1.62
CA ILE A 18 5.96 9.46 0.58
C ILE A 18 6.02 7.94 0.51
N ALA A 19 6.19 7.27 1.64
CA ALA A 19 6.28 5.82 1.69
C ALA A 19 4.98 5.14 1.25
N GLY A 20 3.83 5.70 1.61
CA GLY A 20 2.52 5.24 1.17
C GLY A 20 2.31 5.36 -0.34
N ALA A 21 2.77 6.45 -0.95
CA ALA A 21 2.72 6.61 -2.40
C ALA A 21 3.57 5.53 -3.11
N PHE A 22 4.80 5.30 -2.66
CA PHE A 22 5.65 4.24 -3.21
C PHE A 22 5.05 2.85 -3.03
N ALA A 23 4.55 2.54 -1.82
CA ALA A 23 3.91 1.27 -1.52
C ALA A 23 2.66 1.03 -2.37
N SER A 24 1.81 2.05 -2.48
CA SER A 24 0.59 2.00 -3.29
C SER A 24 0.90 1.77 -4.78
N VAL A 25 1.84 2.50 -5.35
CA VAL A 25 2.20 2.35 -6.77
C VAL A 25 2.78 0.94 -7.01
N ALA A 26 3.73 0.48 -6.19
CA ALA A 26 4.35 -0.83 -6.35
C ALA A 26 3.32 -1.97 -6.26
N SER A 27 2.45 -1.95 -5.24
CA SER A 27 1.41 -2.97 -5.08
C SER A 27 0.31 -2.87 -6.15
N SER A 28 -0.04 -1.67 -6.62
CA SER A 28 -0.98 -1.50 -7.75
C SER A 28 -0.42 -2.07 -9.06
N MET A 29 0.88 -1.92 -9.32
CA MET A 29 1.51 -2.57 -10.47
C MET A 29 1.44 -4.10 -10.36
N ALA A 30 1.68 -4.66 -9.18
CA ALA A 30 1.52 -6.09 -8.93
C ALA A 30 0.07 -6.54 -9.13
N LEU A 31 -0.92 -5.79 -8.60
CA LEU A 31 -2.34 -6.05 -8.82
C LEU A 31 -2.69 -6.07 -10.30
N ALA A 32 -2.22 -5.09 -11.08
CA ALA A 32 -2.50 -5.01 -12.52
C ALA A 32 -1.88 -6.18 -13.31
N VAL A 33 -0.63 -6.54 -12.99
CA VAL A 33 0.07 -7.66 -13.65
C VAL A 33 -0.57 -8.99 -13.31
N CYS A 34 -0.83 -9.26 -12.02
CA CYS A 34 -1.46 -10.49 -11.58
C CYS A 34 -2.90 -10.58 -12.09
N GLY A 35 -3.66 -9.49 -12.03
CA GLY A 35 -5.02 -9.45 -12.57
C GLY A 35 -5.08 -9.70 -14.08
N ARG A 36 -4.11 -9.18 -14.85
CA ARG A 36 -4.00 -9.50 -16.27
C ARG A 36 -3.79 -10.99 -16.53
N ARG A 37 -2.95 -11.63 -15.69
CA ARG A 37 -2.60 -13.06 -15.83
C ARG A 37 -3.74 -13.99 -15.39
N GLU A 38 -4.39 -13.70 -14.26
CA GLU A 38 -5.33 -14.62 -13.63
C GLU A 38 -6.80 -14.32 -13.95
N ALA A 39 -7.16 -13.03 -14.08
CA ALA A 39 -8.53 -12.59 -14.37
C ALA A 39 -8.74 -12.13 -15.83
N GLY A 40 -7.67 -12.07 -16.64
CA GLY A 40 -7.70 -11.53 -18.00
C GLY A 40 -7.86 -10.00 -18.06
N SER A 41 -7.72 -9.29 -16.93
CA SER A 41 -7.93 -7.84 -16.84
C SER A 41 -7.03 -7.21 -15.80
N SER A 42 -6.28 -6.19 -16.20
CA SER A 42 -5.44 -5.41 -15.28
C SER A 42 -6.24 -4.51 -14.33
N SER A 43 -7.47 -4.17 -14.68
CA SER A 43 -8.35 -3.32 -13.87
C SER A 43 -9.24 -4.10 -12.91
N ALA A 44 -9.47 -5.40 -13.15
CA ALA A 44 -10.38 -6.19 -12.32
C ALA A 44 -10.05 -6.16 -10.82
N PRO A 45 -8.77 -6.33 -10.38
CA PRO A 45 -8.44 -6.25 -8.97
C PRO A 45 -8.71 -4.85 -8.37
N HIS A 46 -8.41 -3.77 -9.11
CA HIS A 46 -8.71 -2.41 -8.65
C HIS A 46 -10.21 -2.14 -8.60
N ASN A 47 -10.95 -2.60 -9.62
CA ASN A 47 -12.42 -2.49 -9.60
C ASN A 47 -13.00 -3.17 -8.37
N ALA A 48 -12.51 -4.36 -8.05
CA ALA A 48 -12.99 -5.14 -6.90
C ALA A 48 -12.81 -4.38 -5.57
N ILE A 49 -11.74 -3.59 -5.39
CA ILE A 49 -11.55 -2.76 -4.19
C ILE A 49 -12.71 -1.78 -4.00
N SER A 50 -13.28 -1.26 -5.09
CA SER A 50 -14.39 -0.30 -5.01
C SER A 50 -15.71 -0.91 -4.51
N HIS A 51 -15.74 -2.23 -4.19
CA HIS A 51 -16.92 -2.90 -3.61
C HIS A 51 -17.30 -2.33 -2.23
N TRP A 52 -16.41 -1.64 -1.55
CA TRP A 52 -16.74 -0.90 -0.32
C TRP A 52 -17.90 0.07 -0.53
N ILE A 53 -18.07 0.59 -1.75
CA ILE A 53 -19.10 1.54 -2.13
C ILE A 53 -20.13 0.91 -3.08
N TRP A 54 -19.68 0.12 -4.06
CA TRP A 54 -20.51 -0.41 -5.14
C TRP A 54 -20.87 -1.89 -5.00
N ASP A 55 -20.63 -2.49 -3.82
CA ASP A 55 -20.98 -3.89 -3.49
C ASP A 55 -20.55 -4.91 -4.55
N ARG A 56 -21.39 -5.91 -4.79
CA ARG A 56 -21.10 -7.04 -5.69
C ARG A 56 -20.86 -6.65 -7.15
N GLU A 57 -21.40 -5.54 -7.61
CA GLU A 57 -21.17 -5.09 -9.00
C GLU A 57 -19.68 -4.89 -9.25
N ALA A 58 -18.99 -4.26 -8.32
CA ALA A 58 -17.57 -3.96 -8.43
C ALA A 58 -16.69 -5.22 -8.44
N LEU A 59 -17.07 -6.26 -7.68
CA LEU A 59 -16.31 -7.51 -7.57
C LEU A 59 -16.16 -8.26 -8.90
N PHE A 60 -17.11 -8.10 -9.82
CA PHE A 60 -17.10 -8.82 -11.09
C PHE A 60 -16.80 -7.95 -12.30
N ARG A 61 -16.60 -6.66 -12.10
CA ARG A 61 -16.31 -5.71 -13.19
C ARG A 61 -14.88 -5.87 -13.70
N LYS A 62 -14.73 -6.20 -14.99
CA LYS A 62 -13.42 -6.37 -15.62
C LYS A 62 -12.95 -5.18 -16.44
N SER A 63 -13.88 -4.40 -17.00
CA SER A 63 -13.57 -3.23 -17.83
C SER A 63 -13.10 -2.05 -16.97
N PRO A 64 -12.08 -1.29 -17.39
CA PRO A 64 -11.66 -0.09 -16.68
C PRO A 64 -12.73 0.99 -16.76
N THR A 65 -13.03 1.62 -15.63
CA THR A 65 -13.98 2.74 -15.54
C THR A 65 -13.51 3.74 -14.48
N LEU A 66 -13.88 5.01 -14.66
CA LEU A 66 -13.62 6.02 -13.63
C LEU A 66 -14.30 5.65 -12.30
N ARG A 67 -15.54 5.17 -12.38
CA ARG A 67 -16.36 4.80 -11.21
C ARG A 67 -15.73 3.68 -10.37
N HIS A 68 -15.16 2.65 -10.97
CA HIS A 68 -14.65 1.49 -10.24
C HIS A 68 -13.12 1.50 -10.14
N THR A 69 -12.42 1.71 -11.26
CA THR A 69 -10.96 1.59 -11.30
C THR A 69 -10.28 2.74 -10.54
N VAL A 70 -10.70 3.99 -10.81
CA VAL A 70 -10.09 5.15 -10.15
C VAL A 70 -10.47 5.19 -8.67
N LEU A 71 -11.72 4.91 -8.34
CA LEU A 71 -12.15 4.85 -6.95
C LEU A 71 -11.47 3.70 -6.21
N GLY A 72 -11.36 2.51 -6.82
CA GLY A 72 -10.66 1.38 -6.23
C GLY A 72 -9.19 1.69 -5.98
N TYR A 73 -8.52 2.36 -6.95
CA TYR A 73 -7.16 2.85 -6.74
C TYR A 73 -7.09 3.88 -5.60
N ALA A 74 -8.02 4.82 -5.52
CA ALA A 74 -8.04 5.83 -4.46
C ALA A 74 -8.19 5.20 -3.07
N ILE A 75 -9.09 4.21 -2.91
CA ILE A 75 -9.25 3.44 -1.68
C ILE A 75 -7.95 2.69 -1.35
N HIS A 76 -7.36 1.99 -2.33
CA HIS A 76 -6.10 1.28 -2.16
C HIS A 76 -4.96 2.22 -1.75
N HIS A 77 -4.85 3.38 -2.41
CA HIS A 77 -3.86 4.40 -2.06
C HIS A 77 -4.05 4.93 -0.65
N GLY A 78 -5.29 5.20 -0.25
CA GLY A 78 -5.63 5.62 1.11
C GLY A 78 -5.23 4.57 2.16
N SER A 79 -5.57 3.31 1.92
CA SER A 79 -5.20 2.19 2.80
C SER A 79 -3.68 2.00 2.88
N ALA A 80 -2.98 2.05 1.75
CA ALA A 80 -1.53 1.98 1.71
C ALA A 80 -0.87 3.13 2.48
N THR A 81 -1.41 4.34 2.33
CA THR A 81 -0.93 5.53 3.04
C THR A 81 -1.19 5.42 4.55
N PHE A 82 -2.35 4.93 4.95
CA PHE A 82 -2.66 4.66 6.37
C PHE A 82 -1.62 3.73 7.00
N TRP A 83 -1.35 2.59 6.37
CA TRP A 83 -0.35 1.63 6.85
C TRP A 83 1.06 2.23 6.87
N ALA A 84 1.42 3.03 5.88
CA ALA A 84 2.72 3.70 5.82
C ALA A 84 2.90 4.76 6.91
N VAL A 85 1.85 5.54 7.22
CA VAL A 85 1.87 6.51 8.32
C VAL A 85 1.99 5.79 9.67
N LEU A 86 1.23 4.72 9.86
CA LEU A 86 1.31 3.90 11.08
C LEU A 86 2.71 3.29 11.23
N TYR A 87 3.27 2.75 10.16
CA TYR A 87 4.64 2.23 10.13
C TYR A 87 5.67 3.32 10.46
N ALA A 88 5.57 4.50 9.84
CA ALA A 88 6.46 5.63 10.11
C ALA A 88 6.38 6.07 11.57
N TRP A 89 5.18 6.09 12.14
CA TRP A 89 4.97 6.45 13.54
C TRP A 89 5.58 5.42 14.51
N LEU A 90 5.41 4.14 14.24
CA LEU A 90 5.89 3.07 15.12
C LEU A 90 7.39 2.79 14.99
N HIS A 91 7.95 2.88 13.79
CA HIS A 91 9.29 2.37 13.48
C HIS A 91 10.26 3.39 12.92
N ALA A 92 9.88 4.14 11.89
CA ALA A 92 10.82 4.99 11.15
C ALA A 92 11.35 6.16 11.99
N ASN A 93 10.57 6.65 12.94
CA ASN A 93 10.98 7.76 13.82
C ASN A 93 11.72 7.32 15.09
N ARG A 94 11.64 6.05 15.45
CA ARG A 94 12.31 5.51 16.62
C ARG A 94 13.70 4.94 16.31
N ARG A 95 13.95 4.62 15.05
CA ARG A 95 15.22 4.07 14.55
C ARG A 95 15.55 4.75 13.23
N PRO A 96 16.43 5.76 13.21
CA PRO A 96 16.86 6.40 11.97
C PRO A 96 17.40 5.37 10.99
N ALA A 97 17.20 5.65 9.70
CA ALA A 97 17.44 4.78 8.56
C ALA A 97 18.72 3.97 8.70
N GLN A 98 18.54 2.74 9.02
CA GLN A 98 19.59 1.75 9.06
C GLN A 98 19.61 1.07 7.68
N SER A 99 20.54 0.21 7.45
CA SER A 99 20.75 -0.47 6.18
C SER A 99 19.46 -0.90 5.46
N LEU A 100 19.50 -0.96 4.14
CA LEU A 100 18.37 -1.42 3.31
C LEU A 100 17.76 -2.75 3.79
N PRO A 101 18.56 -3.77 4.24
CA PRO A 101 17.99 -4.99 4.82
C PRO A 101 17.12 -4.77 6.05
N ALA A 102 17.49 -3.86 6.95
CA ALA A 102 16.70 -3.55 8.14
C ALA A 102 15.38 -2.84 7.77
N ALA A 103 15.42 -1.94 6.78
CA ALA A 103 14.23 -1.28 6.25
C ALA A 103 13.27 -2.29 5.59
N LEU A 104 13.79 -3.22 4.79
CA LEU A 104 13.00 -4.29 4.17
C LEU A 104 12.40 -5.24 5.21
N SER A 105 13.15 -5.63 6.23
CA SER A 105 12.64 -6.48 7.32
C SER A 105 11.46 -5.83 8.05
N GLY A 106 11.60 -4.56 8.44
CA GLY A 106 10.51 -3.82 9.09
C GLY A 106 9.29 -3.63 8.18
N ALA A 107 9.51 -3.29 6.90
CA ALA A 107 8.44 -3.13 5.92
C ALA A 107 7.73 -4.47 5.62
N SER A 108 8.46 -5.59 5.57
CA SER A 108 7.88 -6.93 5.39
C SER A 108 7.01 -7.32 6.59
N MET A 109 7.45 -6.98 7.81
CA MET A 109 6.63 -7.21 9.01
C MET A 109 5.35 -6.37 8.96
N ALA A 110 5.43 -5.10 8.58
CA ALA A 110 4.27 -4.23 8.44
C ALA A 110 3.29 -4.76 7.36
N ALA A 111 3.82 -5.22 6.22
CA ALA A 111 3.03 -5.85 5.16
C ALA A 111 2.34 -7.14 5.63
N GLY A 112 3.05 -7.96 6.40
CA GLY A 112 2.47 -9.18 6.99
C GLY A 112 1.35 -8.87 7.98
N VAL A 113 1.52 -7.85 8.83
CA VAL A 113 0.47 -7.39 9.75
C VAL A 113 -0.72 -6.83 8.96
N ALA A 114 -0.49 -6.02 7.93
CA ALA A 114 -1.55 -5.50 7.06
C ALA A 114 -2.34 -6.65 6.42
N CYS A 115 -1.65 -7.63 5.84
CA CYS A 115 -2.28 -8.81 5.27
C CYS A 115 -3.11 -9.59 6.30
N ALA A 116 -2.58 -9.79 7.50
CA ALA A 116 -3.30 -10.47 8.56
C ALA A 116 -4.56 -9.70 8.99
N VAL A 117 -4.46 -8.38 9.14
CA VAL A 117 -5.62 -7.54 9.45
C VAL A 117 -6.66 -7.60 8.35
N ASP A 118 -6.24 -7.45 7.08
CA ASP A 118 -7.14 -7.45 5.91
C ASP A 118 -7.96 -8.75 5.80
N PHE A 119 -7.38 -9.90 6.14
CA PHE A 119 -8.05 -11.19 5.94
C PHE A 119 -8.52 -11.90 7.21
N LEU A 120 -8.02 -11.51 8.40
CA LEU A 120 -8.38 -12.16 9.67
C LEU A 120 -9.23 -11.27 10.59
N ALA A 121 -9.06 -9.96 10.51
CA ALA A 121 -9.70 -9.02 11.43
C ALA A 121 -10.73 -8.10 10.73
N THR A 122 -10.58 -7.87 9.42
CA THR A 122 -11.46 -6.97 8.69
C THR A 122 -12.80 -7.64 8.35
N PRO A 123 -13.95 -6.99 8.62
CA PRO A 123 -15.24 -7.49 8.21
C PRO A 123 -15.30 -7.73 6.69
N ARG A 124 -16.00 -8.77 6.24
CA ARG A 124 -16.08 -9.17 4.81
C ARG A 124 -16.44 -8.02 3.86
N ARG A 125 -17.24 -7.06 4.33
CA ARG A 125 -17.61 -5.88 3.54
C ARG A 125 -16.43 -4.94 3.27
N LEU A 126 -15.39 -4.98 4.09
CA LEU A 126 -14.24 -4.08 4.05
C LEU A 126 -12.93 -4.83 3.73
N THR A 127 -13.00 -6.12 3.36
CA THR A 127 -11.83 -6.82 2.83
C THR A 127 -11.34 -6.15 1.54
N PRO A 128 -10.11 -6.37 1.11
CA PRO A 128 -9.58 -5.68 -0.07
C PRO A 128 -10.38 -5.89 -1.36
N GLY A 129 -11.04 -7.06 -1.53
CA GLY A 129 -11.85 -7.39 -2.71
C GLY A 129 -11.05 -8.02 -3.84
N PHE A 130 -9.78 -7.68 -4.01
CA PHE A 130 -8.94 -8.24 -5.09
C PHE A 130 -8.64 -9.73 -4.92
N GLU A 131 -8.83 -10.30 -3.75
CA GLU A 131 -8.75 -11.75 -3.47
C GLU A 131 -9.76 -12.57 -4.28
N HIS A 132 -10.82 -11.95 -4.78
CA HIS A 132 -11.77 -12.60 -5.69
C HIS A 132 -11.20 -12.86 -7.09
N HIS A 133 -10.09 -12.21 -7.43
CA HIS A 133 -9.45 -12.29 -8.74
C HIS A 133 -8.05 -12.90 -8.71
N LEU A 134 -7.45 -13.03 -7.54
CA LEU A 134 -6.04 -13.39 -7.39
C LEU A 134 -5.87 -14.64 -6.53
N SER A 135 -4.95 -15.49 -6.95
CA SER A 135 -4.49 -16.64 -6.16
C SER A 135 -3.74 -16.19 -4.91
N LYS A 136 -3.60 -17.07 -3.93
CA LYS A 136 -2.81 -16.82 -2.72
C LYS A 136 -1.35 -16.45 -3.05
N ALA A 137 -0.78 -17.04 -4.09
CA ALA A 137 0.57 -16.71 -4.55
C ALA A 137 0.65 -15.26 -5.06
N SER A 138 -0.32 -14.82 -5.87
CA SER A 138 -0.41 -13.44 -6.34
C SER A 138 -0.71 -12.45 -5.21
N LEU A 139 -1.51 -12.82 -4.22
CA LEU A 139 -1.68 -12.01 -3.02
C LEU A 139 -0.34 -11.81 -2.30
N ALA A 140 0.46 -12.87 -2.13
CA ALA A 140 1.80 -12.75 -1.54
C ALA A 140 2.70 -11.80 -2.34
N VAL A 141 2.64 -11.84 -3.69
CA VAL A 141 3.38 -10.90 -4.55
C VAL A 141 2.91 -9.46 -4.33
N VAL A 142 1.61 -9.21 -4.19
CA VAL A 142 1.05 -7.88 -3.94
C VAL A 142 1.57 -7.31 -2.62
N TYR A 143 1.50 -8.08 -1.52
CA TYR A 143 1.99 -7.63 -0.21
C TYR A 143 3.52 -7.52 -0.16
N ALA A 144 4.26 -8.37 -0.87
CA ALA A 144 5.71 -8.23 -1.02
C ALA A 144 6.07 -6.95 -1.79
N SER A 145 5.34 -6.64 -2.86
CA SER A 145 5.51 -5.38 -3.62
C SER A 145 5.18 -4.15 -2.78
N PHE A 146 4.15 -4.23 -1.94
CA PHE A 146 3.83 -3.20 -0.95
C PHE A 146 5.01 -3.00 0.02
N ALA A 147 5.60 -4.07 0.57
CA ALA A 147 6.74 -3.98 1.48
C ALA A 147 7.97 -3.34 0.83
N VAL A 148 8.28 -3.72 -0.41
CA VAL A 148 9.38 -3.11 -1.18
C VAL A 148 9.13 -1.63 -1.41
N GLY A 149 7.93 -1.25 -1.85
CA GLY A 149 7.55 0.14 -2.05
C GLY A 149 7.62 0.94 -0.75
N LEU A 150 7.15 0.39 0.37
CA LEU A 150 7.21 1.01 1.69
C LEU A 150 8.66 1.28 2.13
N ALA A 151 9.55 0.30 1.99
CA ALA A 151 10.97 0.43 2.33
C ALA A 151 11.67 1.48 1.47
N LEU A 152 11.45 1.47 0.15
CA LEU A 152 12.01 2.44 -0.78
C LEU A 152 11.51 3.85 -0.50
N GLY A 153 10.22 4.02 -0.26
CA GLY A 153 9.63 5.31 0.06
C GLY A 153 10.16 5.88 1.38
N CYS A 154 10.35 5.05 2.41
CA CYS A 154 11.01 5.45 3.66
C CYS A 154 12.46 5.88 3.42
N ALA A 155 13.21 5.16 2.59
CA ALA A 155 14.58 5.51 2.25
C ALA A 155 14.66 6.86 1.51
N VAL A 156 13.72 7.12 0.58
CA VAL A 156 13.62 8.42 -0.12
C VAL A 156 13.24 9.54 0.83
N ALA A 157 12.24 9.32 1.70
CA ALA A 157 11.77 10.33 2.65
C ALA A 157 12.85 10.77 3.65
N ASN A 158 13.73 9.84 4.04
CA ASN A 158 14.77 10.07 5.04
C ASN A 158 16.12 10.49 4.44
N ARG A 159 16.22 10.69 3.12
CA ARG A 159 17.43 11.26 2.52
C ARG A 159 17.68 12.66 3.06
N PRO A 160 18.91 12.99 3.48
CA PRO A 160 19.25 14.36 3.82
C PRO A 160 18.95 15.27 2.62
N ALA A 161 18.29 16.40 2.84
CA ALA A 161 18.17 17.41 1.80
C ALA A 161 19.59 17.78 1.37
N GLY A 162 19.93 17.56 0.11
CA GLY A 162 21.27 17.59 -0.43
C GLY A 162 22.10 18.79 0.03
N ARG A 163 23.36 18.53 0.27
CA ARG A 163 24.38 19.58 0.41
C ARG A 163 24.65 20.18 -0.96
#